data_c341361141d1d94d0a568a482fdd077b
#
_entry.id   c341361141d1d94d0a568a482fdd077b
#
_cell.length_a   1.000
_cell.length_b   1.000
_cell.length_c   1.000
_cell.angle_alpha   90.00
_cell.angle_beta   90.00
_cell.angle_gamma   90.00
#
_symmetry.space_group_name_H-M   'P 1'
#
loop_
_entity.id
_entity.type
_entity.pdbx_description
1 polymer ?
#
loop_
_entity_poly.entity_id
_entity_poly.type
_entity_poly.pdbx_seq_one_letter_code
_entity_poly.pdbx_strand_id
1 'polypeptide(L)'
;MDHELLNLSRRKMIFHQISKNPGTYIREMEKTLSLTLGDLQYHLQQLEKAELISSHDDGRRKRYYVKTEVNIFDREILSFVKMRTPRRIIIFLLLHPESSFKELLAEFHFTKGALSFHLKKLVHANLVIPAKREKETIYKIKDEEKISQILITYQSGILDETLNGFIDIWTKL
;
A
#
# COMPACT_ATOMS: atom_id res chain seq x y z
N MET A 1 31.29 -22.90 6.09
CA MET A 1 31.42 -21.49 6.52
C MET A 1 30.90 -20.51 5.50
N ASP A 2 31.21 -20.67 4.20
CA ASP A 2 30.74 -19.74 3.14
C ASP A 2 29.23 -19.73 2.90
N HIS A 3 28.58 -20.89 3.01
CA HIS A 3 27.13 -21.01 2.78
C HIS A 3 26.29 -20.28 3.83
N GLU A 4 26.75 -20.26 5.09
CA GLU A 4 26.07 -19.59 6.20
C GLU A 4 26.24 -18.07 6.11
N LEU A 5 27.41 -17.57 5.71
CA LEU A 5 27.67 -16.16 5.44
C LEU A 5 26.87 -15.65 4.25
N LEU A 6 26.78 -16.42 3.17
CA LEU A 6 25.94 -16.08 2.00
C LEU A 6 24.45 -16.04 2.37
N ASN A 7 23.97 -16.98 3.18
CA ASN A 7 22.62 -16.97 3.70
C ASN A 7 22.33 -15.77 4.59
N LEU A 8 23.30 -15.37 5.42
CA LEU A 8 23.18 -14.17 6.25
C LEU A 8 23.13 -12.90 5.41
N SER A 9 23.94 -12.80 4.36
CA SER A 9 23.95 -11.68 3.43
C SER A 9 22.61 -11.55 2.69
N ARG A 10 22.07 -12.64 2.15
CA ARG A 10 20.78 -12.68 1.49
C ARG A 10 19.63 -12.27 2.44
N ARG A 11 19.63 -12.77 3.68
CA ARG A 11 18.64 -12.36 4.69
C ARG A 11 18.71 -10.86 4.98
N LYS A 12 19.90 -10.28 5.10
CA LYS A 12 20.09 -8.83 5.28
C LYS A 12 19.55 -8.03 4.09
N MET A 13 19.82 -8.46 2.87
CA MET A 13 19.31 -7.83 1.66
C MET A 13 17.78 -7.85 1.61
N ILE A 14 17.18 -9.01 1.91
CA ILE A 14 15.71 -9.17 1.92
C ILE A 14 15.08 -8.29 3.03
N PHE A 15 15.64 -8.33 4.24
CA PHE A 15 15.17 -7.50 5.35
C PHE A 15 15.25 -6.01 5.03
N HIS A 16 16.38 -5.56 4.46
CA HIS A 16 16.56 -4.16 4.05
C HIS A 16 15.58 -3.74 2.95
N GLN A 17 15.30 -4.64 1.98
CA GLN A 17 14.30 -4.39 0.95
C GLN A 17 12.90 -4.23 1.53
N ILE A 18 12.53 -5.05 2.52
CA ILE A 18 11.24 -4.96 3.21
C ILE A 18 11.16 -3.67 4.04
N SER A 19 12.24 -3.27 4.73
CA SER A 19 12.30 -2.03 5.49
C SER A 19 12.13 -0.80 4.60
N LYS A 20 12.84 -0.76 3.47
CA LYS A 20 12.68 0.34 2.50
C LYS A 20 11.33 0.36 1.78
N ASN A 21 10.74 -0.80 1.56
CA ASN A 21 9.49 -0.96 0.82
C ASN A 21 8.48 -1.80 1.61
N PRO A 22 7.95 -1.32 2.72
CA PRO A 22 6.93 -2.05 3.49
C PRO A 22 5.73 -2.41 2.61
N GLY A 23 5.23 -3.62 2.76
CA GLY A 23 4.17 -4.16 1.90
C GLY A 23 4.64 -4.65 0.53
N THR A 24 5.94 -4.80 0.32
CA THR A 24 6.48 -5.52 -0.84
C THR A 24 6.04 -6.98 -0.84
N TYR A 25 6.01 -7.61 -2.01
CA TYR A 25 5.65 -9.02 -2.15
C TYR A 25 6.74 -9.78 -2.92
N ILE A 26 6.69 -11.11 -2.85
CA ILE A 26 7.80 -11.97 -3.28
C ILE A 26 8.25 -11.73 -4.73
N ARG A 27 7.31 -11.46 -5.67
CA ARG A 27 7.66 -11.21 -7.08
C ARG A 27 8.33 -9.84 -7.30
N GLU A 28 8.05 -8.84 -6.47
CA GLU A 28 8.79 -7.59 -6.49
C GLU A 28 10.22 -7.80 -6.00
N MET A 29 10.39 -8.54 -4.90
CA MET A 29 11.70 -8.86 -4.36
C MET A 29 12.54 -9.71 -5.33
N GLU A 30 11.92 -10.67 -6.03
CA GLU A 30 12.57 -11.48 -7.06
C GLU A 30 13.21 -10.59 -8.14
N LYS A 31 12.46 -9.61 -8.63
CA LYS A 31 12.94 -8.67 -9.65
C LYS A 31 14.02 -7.72 -9.13
N THR A 32 13.84 -7.21 -7.90
CA THR A 32 14.73 -6.18 -7.36
C THR A 32 16.04 -6.75 -6.84
N LEU A 33 15.99 -7.94 -6.23
CA LEU A 33 17.16 -8.56 -5.58
C LEU A 33 17.86 -9.58 -6.45
N SER A 34 17.30 -9.92 -7.61
CA SER A 34 17.82 -10.99 -8.51
C SER A 34 18.03 -12.33 -7.79
N LEU A 35 17.15 -12.63 -6.83
CA LEU A 35 17.14 -13.89 -6.10
C LEU A 35 16.07 -14.81 -6.68
N THR A 36 16.29 -16.13 -6.60
CA THR A 36 15.29 -17.10 -7.05
C THR A 36 14.09 -17.11 -6.10
N LEU A 37 12.94 -17.55 -6.62
CA LEU A 37 11.72 -17.70 -5.82
C LEU A 37 11.93 -18.62 -4.60
N GLY A 38 12.67 -19.73 -4.80
CA GLY A 38 12.98 -20.68 -3.74
C GLY A 38 13.86 -20.08 -2.63
N ASP A 39 14.92 -19.33 -3.01
CA ASP A 39 15.76 -18.59 -2.05
C ASP A 39 14.93 -17.61 -1.24
N LEU A 40 14.07 -16.82 -1.91
CA LEU A 40 13.21 -15.84 -1.26
C LEU A 40 12.24 -16.51 -0.29
N GLN A 41 11.56 -17.59 -0.71
CA GLN A 41 10.63 -18.33 0.16
C GLN A 41 11.33 -18.84 1.42
N TYR A 42 12.49 -19.47 1.24
CA TYR A 42 13.28 -19.97 2.36
C TYR A 42 13.68 -18.85 3.34
N HIS A 43 14.28 -17.78 2.84
CA HIS A 43 14.76 -16.69 3.70
C HIS A 43 13.63 -15.90 4.35
N LEU A 44 12.52 -15.66 3.64
CA LEU A 44 11.33 -15.02 4.21
C LEU A 44 10.75 -15.86 5.36
N GLN A 45 10.69 -17.19 5.21
CA GLN A 45 10.23 -18.07 6.26
C GLN A 45 11.15 -18.01 7.49
N GLN A 46 12.49 -17.95 7.29
CA GLN A 46 13.43 -17.80 8.41
C GLN A 46 13.27 -16.46 9.13
N LEU A 47 13.07 -15.37 8.38
CA LEU A 47 12.83 -14.04 8.94
C LEU A 47 11.49 -13.95 9.69
N GLU A 48 10.44 -14.61 9.20
CA GLU A 48 9.15 -14.73 9.89
C GLU A 48 9.29 -15.55 11.20
N LYS A 49 9.98 -16.69 11.16
CA LYS A 49 10.25 -17.52 12.36
C LYS A 49 11.07 -16.79 13.42
N ALA A 50 12.03 -15.95 12.98
CA ALA A 50 12.81 -15.10 13.87
C ALA A 50 12.05 -13.86 14.36
N GLU A 51 10.78 -13.73 13.99
CA GLU A 51 9.92 -12.59 14.34
C GLU A 51 10.44 -11.20 13.90
N LEU A 52 11.36 -11.17 12.94
CA LEU A 52 11.90 -9.93 12.41
C LEU A 52 10.96 -9.27 11.41
N ILE A 53 10.21 -10.08 10.67
CA ILE A 53 9.19 -9.62 9.73
C ILE A 53 7.85 -10.29 10.00
N SER A 54 6.80 -9.71 9.45
CA SER A 54 5.46 -10.28 9.44
C SER A 54 4.86 -10.16 8.05
N SER A 55 3.87 -10.97 7.75
CA SER A 55 3.15 -10.91 6.50
C SER A 55 1.66 -10.68 6.71
N HIS A 56 1.04 -10.10 5.69
CA HIS A 56 -0.40 -9.87 5.60
C HIS A 56 -0.87 -10.21 4.19
N ASP A 57 -1.96 -10.95 4.06
CA ASP A 57 -2.60 -11.24 2.78
C ASP A 57 -3.63 -10.15 2.46
N ASP A 58 -3.44 -9.43 1.35
CA ASP A 58 -4.37 -8.38 0.90
C ASP A 58 -5.54 -8.92 0.03
N GLY A 59 -5.71 -10.26 0.01
CA GLY A 59 -6.67 -10.97 -0.84
C GLY A 59 -6.21 -11.19 -2.28
N ARG A 60 -5.01 -10.75 -2.63
CA ARG A 60 -4.33 -10.99 -3.92
C ARG A 60 -2.92 -11.49 -3.75
N ARG A 61 -2.22 -11.00 -2.69
CA ARG A 61 -0.79 -11.21 -2.49
C ARG A 61 -0.44 -11.21 -1.02
N LYS A 62 0.51 -12.06 -0.65
CA LYS A 62 1.16 -12.02 0.66
C LYS A 62 2.19 -10.88 0.66
N ARG A 63 1.97 -9.86 1.49
CA ARG A 63 2.83 -8.69 1.66
C ARG A 63 3.63 -8.78 2.94
N TYR A 64 4.87 -8.28 2.90
CA TYR A 64 5.83 -8.40 3.99
C TYR A 64 6.14 -7.03 4.61
N TYR A 65 6.33 -7.02 5.93
CA TYR A 65 6.58 -5.83 6.74
C TYR A 65 7.60 -6.15 7.82
N VAL A 66 8.46 -5.18 8.18
CA VAL A 66 9.28 -5.29 9.39
C VAL A 66 8.36 -5.21 10.61
N LYS A 67 8.53 -6.14 11.55
CA LYS A 67 7.56 -6.32 12.65
C LYS A 67 7.48 -5.11 13.59
N THR A 68 8.57 -4.35 13.72
CA THR A 68 8.68 -3.21 14.64
C THR A 68 8.40 -1.85 14.02
N GLU A 69 8.40 -1.74 12.68
CA GLU A 69 8.35 -0.45 11.99
C GLU A 69 6.94 -0.05 11.54
N VAL A 70 6.05 -1.02 11.36
CA VAL A 70 4.70 -0.76 10.79
C VAL A 70 3.63 -1.33 11.71
N ASN A 71 2.83 -0.45 12.24
CA ASN A 71 1.70 -0.82 13.07
C ASN A 71 0.61 -1.54 12.22
N ILE A 72 -0.25 -2.35 12.85
CA ILE A 72 -1.25 -3.18 12.15
C ILE A 72 -2.19 -2.34 11.28
N PHE A 73 -2.58 -1.16 11.74
CA PHE A 73 -3.42 -0.21 10.99
C PHE A 73 -2.71 0.33 9.74
N ASP A 74 -1.42 0.63 9.85
CA ASP A 74 -0.65 1.16 8.72
C ASP A 74 -0.43 0.10 7.64
N ARG A 75 -0.39 -1.18 8.01
CA ARG A 75 -0.30 -2.31 7.06
C ARG A 75 -1.51 -2.37 6.14
N GLU A 76 -2.70 -2.17 6.68
CA GLU A 76 -3.93 -2.18 5.89
C GLU A 76 -3.94 -1.00 4.91
N ILE A 77 -3.62 0.21 5.38
CA ILE A 77 -3.49 1.39 4.52
C ILE A 77 -2.45 1.15 3.42
N LEU A 78 -1.26 0.66 3.79
CA LEU A 78 -0.19 0.36 2.84
C LEU A 78 -0.61 -0.67 1.79
N SER A 79 -1.41 -1.67 2.15
CA SER A 79 -1.91 -2.66 1.20
C SER A 79 -2.77 -2.01 0.10
N PHE A 80 -3.63 -1.05 0.46
CA PHE A 80 -4.44 -0.30 -0.49
C PHE A 80 -3.62 0.69 -1.31
N VAL A 81 -2.70 1.41 -0.67
CA VAL A 81 -1.81 2.38 -1.33
C VAL A 81 -0.88 1.72 -2.33
N LYS A 82 -0.46 0.48 -2.11
CA LYS A 82 0.33 -0.32 -3.08
C LYS A 82 -0.47 -0.76 -4.31
N MET A 83 -1.79 -0.80 -4.24
CA MET A 83 -2.65 -1.14 -5.38
C MET A 83 -2.99 0.13 -6.18
N ARG A 84 -2.73 0.12 -7.50
CA ARG A 84 -2.87 1.30 -8.37
C ARG A 84 -4.26 1.96 -8.28
N THR A 85 -5.33 1.20 -8.42
CA THR A 85 -6.69 1.77 -8.47
C THR A 85 -7.15 2.32 -7.11
N PRO A 86 -7.06 1.60 -5.99
CA PRO A 86 -7.37 2.15 -4.68
C PRO A 86 -6.53 3.40 -4.34
N ARG A 87 -5.23 3.39 -4.62
CA ARG A 87 -4.34 4.54 -4.42
C ARG A 87 -4.83 5.79 -5.15
N ARG A 88 -5.18 5.67 -6.44
CA ARG A 88 -5.69 6.79 -7.23
C ARG A 88 -7.00 7.36 -6.65
N ILE A 89 -7.91 6.49 -6.18
CA ILE A 89 -9.15 6.92 -5.52
C ILE A 89 -8.84 7.65 -4.21
N ILE A 90 -7.93 7.12 -3.39
CA ILE A 90 -7.49 7.75 -2.13
C ILE A 90 -6.90 9.14 -2.40
N ILE A 91 -5.95 9.25 -3.33
CA ILE A 91 -5.31 10.52 -3.70
C ILE A 91 -6.36 11.52 -4.21
N PHE A 92 -7.28 11.09 -5.05
CA PHE A 92 -8.35 11.96 -5.55
C PHE A 92 -9.22 12.49 -4.41
N LEU A 93 -9.63 11.64 -3.48
CA LEU A 93 -10.45 12.04 -2.33
C LEU A 93 -9.69 12.93 -1.32
N LEU A 94 -8.36 12.83 -1.23
CA LEU A 94 -7.54 13.76 -0.46
C LEU A 94 -7.50 15.15 -1.10
N LEU A 95 -7.43 15.23 -2.43
CA LEU A 95 -7.41 16.48 -3.18
C LEU A 95 -8.80 17.09 -3.38
N HIS A 96 -9.84 16.26 -3.42
CA HIS A 96 -11.23 16.63 -3.65
C HIS A 96 -12.12 16.00 -2.57
N PRO A 97 -12.10 16.53 -1.33
CA PRO A 97 -12.92 16.01 -0.23
C PRO A 97 -14.41 16.08 -0.58
N GLU A 98 -15.18 15.12 -0.06
CA GLU A 98 -16.63 15.06 -0.23
C GLU A 98 -17.12 14.89 -1.69
N SER A 99 -16.29 14.24 -2.52
CA SER A 99 -16.68 13.91 -3.89
C SER A 99 -17.81 12.89 -3.96
N SER A 100 -18.75 13.11 -4.86
CA SER A 100 -19.86 12.20 -5.13
C SER A 100 -19.43 10.99 -5.96
N PHE A 101 -20.25 9.94 -5.96
CA PHE A 101 -20.02 8.78 -6.82
C PHE A 101 -19.94 9.17 -8.31
N LYS A 102 -20.73 10.17 -8.73
CA LYS A 102 -20.75 10.65 -10.10
C LYS A 102 -19.45 11.35 -10.49
N GLU A 103 -18.91 12.19 -9.61
CA GLU A 103 -17.62 12.88 -9.82
C GLU A 103 -16.47 11.86 -9.92
N LEU A 104 -16.41 10.90 -9.01
CA LEU A 104 -15.45 9.81 -9.08
C LEU A 104 -15.56 8.99 -10.37
N LEU A 105 -16.78 8.70 -10.81
CA LEU A 105 -17.00 7.94 -12.05
C LEU A 105 -16.53 8.71 -13.29
N ALA A 106 -16.76 10.02 -13.31
CA ALA A 106 -16.33 10.90 -14.40
C ALA A 106 -14.82 11.01 -14.49
N GLU A 107 -14.13 11.14 -13.32
CA GLU A 107 -12.68 11.28 -13.26
C GLU A 107 -11.94 10.00 -13.73
N PHE A 108 -12.38 8.84 -13.28
CA PHE A 108 -11.63 7.61 -13.52
C PHE A 108 -12.06 6.81 -14.74
N HIS A 109 -13.12 7.16 -15.40
CA HIS A 109 -13.71 6.42 -16.53
C HIS A 109 -13.94 4.93 -16.22
N PHE A 110 -14.22 4.60 -14.96
CA PHE A 110 -14.53 3.23 -14.53
C PHE A 110 -15.97 2.86 -14.89
N THR A 111 -16.23 1.56 -14.98
CA THR A 111 -17.61 1.08 -14.93
C THR A 111 -18.17 1.33 -13.51
N LYS A 112 -19.49 1.54 -13.40
CA LYS A 112 -20.17 1.71 -12.09
C LYS A 112 -19.86 0.56 -11.14
N GLY A 113 -19.83 -0.68 -11.65
CA GLY A 113 -19.50 -1.88 -10.87
C GLY A 113 -18.06 -1.86 -10.34
N ALA A 114 -17.09 -1.49 -11.17
CA ALA A 114 -15.69 -1.42 -10.77
C ALA A 114 -15.45 -0.36 -9.68
N LEU A 115 -16.02 0.85 -9.87
CA LEU A 115 -15.91 1.91 -8.86
C LEU A 115 -16.60 1.50 -7.54
N SER A 116 -17.82 0.96 -7.62
CA SER A 116 -18.54 0.49 -6.43
C SER A 116 -17.76 -0.58 -5.67
N PHE A 117 -17.12 -1.52 -6.37
CA PHE A 117 -16.29 -2.56 -5.78
C PHE A 117 -15.10 -1.97 -4.98
N HIS A 118 -14.38 -1.03 -5.57
CA HIS A 118 -13.23 -0.40 -4.90
C HIS A 118 -13.66 0.48 -3.73
N LEU A 119 -14.72 1.28 -3.87
CA LEU A 119 -15.25 2.10 -2.78
C LEU A 119 -15.74 1.25 -1.61
N LYS A 120 -16.47 0.16 -1.88
CA LYS A 120 -16.90 -0.78 -0.82
C LYS A 120 -15.71 -1.34 -0.04
N LYS A 121 -14.62 -1.72 -0.72
CA LYS A 121 -13.41 -2.20 -0.04
C LYS A 121 -12.78 -1.12 0.84
N LEU A 122 -12.64 0.10 0.34
CA LEU A 122 -12.09 1.22 1.09
C LEU A 122 -12.95 1.62 2.30
N VAL A 123 -14.28 1.55 2.14
CA VAL A 123 -15.23 1.79 3.24
C VAL A 123 -15.15 0.66 4.28
N HIS A 124 -15.09 -0.60 3.85
CA HIS A 124 -14.95 -1.74 4.75
C HIS A 124 -13.63 -1.69 5.55
N ALA A 125 -12.56 -1.26 4.91
CA ALA A 125 -11.27 -1.02 5.56
C ALA A 125 -11.25 0.26 6.41
N ASN A 126 -12.36 0.96 6.51
CA ASN A 126 -12.51 2.18 7.32
C ASN A 126 -11.55 3.33 6.90
N LEU A 127 -11.13 3.34 5.64
CA LEU A 127 -10.28 4.39 5.06
C LEU A 127 -11.11 5.52 4.44
N VAL A 128 -12.27 5.18 3.91
CA VAL A 128 -13.22 6.10 3.30
C VAL A 128 -14.55 6.04 4.05
N ILE A 129 -15.14 7.20 4.31
CA ILE A 129 -16.44 7.35 4.95
C ILE A 129 -17.45 7.83 3.91
N PRO A 130 -18.55 7.07 3.68
CA PRO A 130 -19.66 7.58 2.92
C PRO A 130 -20.53 8.51 3.79
N ALA A 131 -20.99 9.60 3.22
CA ALA A 131 -21.94 10.52 3.85
C ALA A 131 -23.06 10.87 2.88
N LYS A 132 -24.17 11.39 3.39
CA LYS A 132 -25.28 11.90 2.56
C LYS A 132 -25.17 13.41 2.45
N ARG A 133 -25.22 13.91 1.20
CA ARG A 133 -25.38 15.32 0.90
C ARG A 133 -26.59 15.44 -0.04
N GLU A 134 -27.71 15.92 0.50
CA GLU A 134 -29.01 15.96 -0.20
C GLU A 134 -29.43 14.57 -0.69
N LYS A 135 -29.48 14.36 -2.01
CA LYS A 135 -29.88 13.09 -2.65
C LYS A 135 -28.69 12.22 -3.06
N GLU A 136 -27.46 12.71 -2.91
CA GLU A 136 -26.26 12.02 -3.37
C GLU A 136 -25.47 11.42 -2.19
N THR A 137 -24.74 10.35 -2.49
CA THR A 137 -23.74 9.81 -1.58
C THR A 137 -22.39 10.40 -1.95
N ILE A 138 -21.77 11.07 -0.99
CA ILE A 138 -20.42 11.60 -1.09
C ILE A 138 -19.45 10.74 -0.28
N TYR A 139 -18.18 10.81 -0.63
CA TYR A 139 -17.11 10.04 -0.01
C TYR A 139 -16.00 10.97 0.45
N LYS A 140 -15.48 10.71 1.63
CA LYS A 140 -14.32 11.44 2.18
C LYS A 140 -13.34 10.48 2.85
N ILE A 141 -12.10 10.88 2.93
CA ILE A 141 -11.07 10.17 3.69
C ILE A 141 -11.38 10.33 5.19
N LYS A 142 -11.18 9.26 5.96
CA LYS A 142 -11.45 9.27 7.40
C LYS A 142 -10.38 10.00 8.19
N ASP A 143 -9.12 9.78 7.85
CA ASP A 143 -7.95 10.35 8.52
C ASP A 143 -6.96 10.82 7.45
N GLU A 144 -7.18 12.05 6.97
CA GLU A 144 -6.43 12.64 5.87
C GLU A 144 -4.96 12.82 6.21
N GLU A 145 -4.66 13.26 7.43
CA GLU A 145 -3.30 13.49 7.89
C GLU A 145 -2.49 12.19 7.91
N LYS A 146 -3.04 11.16 8.53
CA LYS A 146 -2.39 9.85 8.62
C LYS A 146 -2.15 9.20 7.25
N ILE A 147 -3.15 9.22 6.37
CA ILE A 147 -3.02 8.64 5.04
C ILE A 147 -2.01 9.42 4.20
N SER A 148 -2.01 10.75 4.27
CA SER A 148 -1.04 11.60 3.59
C SER A 148 0.38 11.32 4.09
N GLN A 149 0.56 11.18 5.38
CA GLN A 149 1.84 10.86 6.01
C GLN A 149 2.39 9.50 5.52
N ILE A 150 1.53 8.48 5.41
CA ILE A 150 1.90 7.16 4.89
C ILE A 150 2.28 7.24 3.41
N LEU A 151 1.52 7.96 2.59
CA LEU A 151 1.82 8.18 1.17
C LEU A 151 3.20 8.84 0.98
N ILE A 152 3.51 9.86 1.76
CA ILE A 152 4.79 10.58 1.71
C ILE A 152 5.95 9.68 2.20
N THR A 153 5.76 9.03 3.34
CA THR A 153 6.82 8.20 3.97
C THR A 153 7.22 7.03 3.08
N TYR A 154 6.27 6.41 2.40
CA TYR A 154 6.51 5.20 1.61
C TYR A 154 6.49 5.43 0.09
N GLN A 155 6.62 6.68 -0.35
CA GLN A 155 6.63 7.05 -1.77
C GLN A 155 7.68 6.29 -2.61
N SER A 156 8.86 6.04 -2.06
CA SER A 156 9.97 5.37 -2.77
C SER A 156 9.64 3.95 -3.26
N GLY A 157 8.68 3.29 -2.61
CA GLY A 157 8.16 1.98 -3.02
C GLY A 157 6.98 2.03 -4.00
N ILE A 158 6.59 3.23 -4.45
CA ILE A 158 5.42 3.45 -5.30
C ILE A 158 5.83 4.35 -6.46
N LEU A 159 6.18 3.74 -7.59
CA LEU A 159 6.46 4.47 -8.83
C LEU A 159 5.12 4.86 -9.48
N ASP A 160 4.65 6.07 -9.24
CA ASP A 160 3.37 6.55 -9.79
C ASP A 160 3.38 8.08 -9.91
N GLU A 161 3.16 8.59 -11.11
CA GLU A 161 3.09 10.03 -11.40
C GLU A 161 1.98 10.74 -10.60
N THR A 162 0.85 10.05 -10.37
CA THR A 162 -0.25 10.58 -9.57
C THR A 162 0.17 10.85 -8.13
N LEU A 163 1.01 9.96 -7.56
CA LEU A 163 1.55 10.15 -6.21
C LEU A 163 2.54 11.32 -6.15
N ASN A 164 3.41 11.44 -7.15
CA ASN A 164 4.36 12.54 -7.22
C ASN A 164 3.62 13.89 -7.29
N GLY A 165 2.61 14.00 -8.14
CA GLY A 165 1.76 15.20 -8.21
C GLY A 165 1.05 15.53 -6.90
N PHE A 166 0.56 14.52 -6.18
CA PHE A 166 -0.04 14.69 -4.86
C PHE A 166 0.97 15.24 -3.84
N ILE A 167 2.17 14.66 -3.79
CA ILE A 167 3.23 15.09 -2.85
C ILE A 167 3.63 16.54 -3.11
N ASP A 168 3.79 16.92 -4.36
CA ASP A 168 4.13 18.29 -4.76
C ASP A 168 3.07 19.33 -4.32
N ILE A 169 1.81 18.96 -4.32
CA ILE A 169 0.71 19.81 -3.85
C ILE A 169 0.68 19.85 -2.32
N TRP A 170 0.73 18.68 -1.69
CA TRP A 170 0.56 18.54 -0.24
C TRP A 170 1.70 19.16 0.57
N THR A 171 2.93 19.12 0.05
CA THR A 171 4.09 19.73 0.73
C THR A 171 4.17 21.25 0.59
N LYS A 172 3.30 21.85 -0.23
CA LYS A 172 3.21 23.32 -0.41
C LYS A 172 2.04 23.95 0.36
N LEU A 173 1.20 23.12 0.99
CA LEU A 173 0.11 23.56 1.88
C LEU A 173 0.61 23.73 3.31
#